data_d7cd5cdde797ce8dc98f82db3707cf9a
#
_entry.id   d7cd5cdde797ce8dc98f82db3707cf9a
#
_cell.length_a   1.000
_cell.length_b   1.000
_cell.length_c   1.000
_cell.angle_alpha   90.00
_cell.angle_beta   90.00
_cell.angle_gamma   90.00
#
_symmetry.space_group_name_H-M   'P 1'
#
loop_
_entity.id
_entity.type
_entity.pdbx_description
1 polymer ?
#
loop_
_entity_poly.entity_id
_entity_poly.type
_entity_poly.pdbx_seq_one_letter_code
_entity_poly.pdbx_strand_id
1 'polypeptide(L)'
;QSADTKNPEAGSHMGRVMAVLAGLAAPMAAFESWASKLPDLMDLVKADEDLADYTYLFENLQKDSTHLLGALGEEICAKLRLSGGSAWSDLQGYLTSTVPVAYNGGTTNLSSIRNLAYDSDAQVRKDAYEAEIACYDRIKDSVAFALNSIKLETISDCQLRGYASPLERTLKHSDMKQE
;
A
#
# COMPACT_ATOMS: atom_id res chain seq x y z
N GLN A 1 -8.21 -2.60 15.10
CA GLN A 1 -7.55 -3.74 14.43
C GLN A 1 -6.05 -3.78 14.73
N SER A 2 -5.33 -2.66 14.68
CA SER A 2 -3.88 -2.61 14.96
C SER A 2 -3.52 -3.04 16.40
N ALA A 3 -4.42 -2.83 17.36
CA ALA A 3 -4.22 -3.23 18.75
C ALA A 3 -4.53 -4.72 19.01
N ASP A 4 -5.43 -5.31 18.22
CA ASP A 4 -5.81 -6.73 18.31
C ASP A 4 -6.18 -7.25 16.91
N THR A 5 -5.19 -7.84 16.25
CA THR A 5 -5.33 -8.42 14.91
C THR A 5 -6.13 -9.72 14.87
N LYS A 6 -6.36 -10.35 16.02
CA LYS A 6 -7.17 -11.57 16.13
C LYS A 6 -8.65 -11.29 16.39
N ASN A 7 -9.03 -10.05 16.58
CA ASN A 7 -10.43 -9.67 16.80
C ASN A 7 -11.23 -9.77 15.49
N PRO A 8 -12.14 -10.76 15.35
CA PRO A 8 -12.87 -10.98 14.11
C PRO A 8 -13.90 -9.86 13.83
N GLU A 9 -14.42 -9.21 14.89
CA GLU A 9 -15.37 -8.13 14.75
C GLU A 9 -14.70 -6.87 14.17
N ALA A 10 -13.50 -6.52 14.66
CA ALA A 10 -12.70 -5.43 14.12
C ALA A 10 -12.32 -5.67 12.65
N GLY A 11 -11.98 -6.92 12.29
CA GLY A 11 -11.74 -7.32 10.90
C GLY A 11 -12.98 -7.16 10.01
N SER A 12 -14.14 -7.58 10.48
CA SER A 12 -15.41 -7.45 9.77
C SER A 12 -15.80 -5.97 9.56
N HIS A 13 -15.62 -5.12 10.57
CA HIS A 13 -15.85 -3.69 10.44
C HIS A 13 -14.94 -3.03 9.41
N MET A 14 -13.64 -3.37 9.44
CA MET A 14 -12.68 -2.88 8.45
C MET A 14 -13.06 -3.33 7.04
N GLY A 15 -13.46 -4.58 6.84
CA GLY A 15 -13.93 -5.09 5.56
C GLY A 15 -15.13 -4.32 5.00
N ARG A 16 -16.09 -3.96 5.86
CA ARG A 16 -17.25 -3.13 5.47
C ARG A 16 -16.83 -1.71 5.05
N VAL A 17 -15.94 -1.08 5.80
CA VAL A 17 -15.41 0.25 5.45
C VAL A 17 -14.67 0.19 4.10
N MET A 18 -13.82 -0.81 3.90
CA MET A 18 -13.09 -0.99 2.64
C MET A 18 -14.02 -1.25 1.46
N ALA A 19 -15.12 -1.99 1.66
CA ALA A 19 -16.12 -2.20 0.61
C ALA A 19 -16.83 -0.90 0.20
N VAL A 20 -17.15 -0.03 1.17
CA VAL A 20 -17.74 1.30 0.89
C VAL A 20 -16.75 2.18 0.13
N LEU A 21 -15.49 2.22 0.58
CA LEU A 21 -14.44 3.00 -0.10
C LEU A 21 -14.18 2.49 -1.52
N ALA A 22 -14.21 1.17 -1.72
CA ALA A 22 -14.09 0.59 -3.06
C ALA A 22 -15.23 1.02 -4.00
N GLY A 23 -16.42 1.30 -3.46
CA GLY A 23 -17.55 1.85 -4.23
C GLY A 23 -17.30 3.26 -4.78
N LEU A 24 -16.36 4.02 -4.20
CA LEU A 24 -16.00 5.35 -4.69
C LEU A 24 -15.02 5.30 -5.88
N ALA A 25 -14.36 4.18 -6.10
CA ALA A 25 -13.34 4.06 -7.15
C ALA A 25 -13.92 4.32 -8.56
N ALA A 26 -15.11 3.80 -8.85
CA ALA A 26 -15.73 3.97 -10.17
C ALA A 26 -16.15 5.43 -10.46
N PRO A 27 -16.85 6.16 -9.55
CA PRO A 27 -17.14 7.58 -9.73
C PRO A 27 -15.87 8.44 -9.84
N MET A 28 -14.84 8.16 -9.04
CA MET A 28 -13.57 8.88 -9.10
C MET A 28 -12.87 8.66 -10.44
N ALA A 29 -12.76 7.42 -10.91
CA ALA A 29 -12.16 7.11 -12.20
C ALA A 29 -12.96 7.73 -13.37
N ALA A 30 -14.30 7.79 -13.27
CA ALA A 30 -15.13 8.45 -14.26
C ALA A 30 -14.87 9.97 -14.31
N PHE A 31 -14.75 10.60 -13.14
CA PHE A 31 -14.41 12.03 -13.04
C PHE A 31 -13.01 12.31 -13.61
N GLU A 32 -12.01 11.53 -13.19
CA GLU A 32 -10.63 11.67 -13.66
C GLU A 32 -10.53 11.49 -15.19
N SER A 33 -11.20 10.47 -15.72
CA SER A 33 -11.25 10.20 -17.15
C SER A 33 -11.99 11.31 -17.94
N TRP A 34 -13.02 11.90 -17.36
CA TRP A 34 -13.74 13.03 -17.97
C TRP A 34 -12.88 14.30 -17.93
N ALA A 35 -12.38 14.67 -16.77
CA ALA A 35 -11.61 15.90 -16.58
C ALA A 35 -10.32 15.88 -17.42
N SER A 36 -9.61 14.74 -17.47
CA SER A 36 -8.37 14.61 -18.25
C SER A 36 -8.55 14.79 -19.76
N LYS A 37 -9.77 14.63 -20.27
CA LYS A 37 -10.11 14.79 -21.70
C LYS A 37 -10.56 16.18 -22.07
N LEU A 38 -10.73 17.08 -21.10
CA LEU A 38 -11.08 18.47 -21.37
C LEU A 38 -9.87 19.16 -22.03
N PRO A 39 -10.00 19.68 -23.27
CA PRO A 39 -8.88 20.25 -24.00
C PRO A 39 -8.31 21.49 -23.29
N ASP A 40 -9.18 22.28 -22.65
CA ASP A 40 -8.83 23.56 -22.03
C ASP A 40 -8.83 23.49 -20.50
N LEU A 41 -8.65 22.27 -19.92
CA LEU A 41 -8.75 22.07 -18.48
C LEU A 41 -7.89 23.07 -17.69
N MET A 42 -6.63 23.24 -18.07
CA MET A 42 -5.71 24.10 -17.32
C MET A 42 -6.05 25.59 -17.45
N ASP A 43 -6.63 26.00 -18.58
CA ASP A 43 -7.09 27.36 -18.76
C ASP A 43 -8.34 27.65 -17.94
N LEU A 44 -9.26 26.68 -17.86
CA LEU A 44 -10.44 26.75 -16.99
C LEU A 44 -10.05 26.81 -15.51
N VAL A 45 -9.11 25.96 -15.08
CA VAL A 45 -8.63 25.92 -13.68
C VAL A 45 -7.96 27.26 -13.30
N LYS A 46 -7.15 27.84 -14.18
CA LYS A 46 -6.47 29.11 -13.91
C LYS A 46 -7.38 30.35 -13.99
N ALA A 47 -8.48 30.23 -14.70
CA ALA A 47 -9.45 31.32 -14.85
C ALA A 47 -10.43 31.43 -13.66
N ASP A 48 -10.55 30.41 -12.86
CA ASP A 48 -11.46 30.32 -11.72
C ASP A 48 -10.67 30.43 -10.41
N GLU A 49 -11.01 31.44 -9.57
CA GLU A 49 -10.30 31.69 -8.32
C GLU A 49 -10.42 30.52 -7.32
N ASP A 50 -11.56 29.83 -7.30
CA ASP A 50 -11.79 28.68 -6.42
C ASP A 50 -11.01 27.44 -6.87
N LEU A 51 -10.73 27.31 -8.16
CA LEU A 51 -9.99 26.18 -8.75
C LEU A 51 -8.49 26.44 -8.83
N ALA A 52 -8.04 27.68 -8.79
CA ALA A 52 -6.62 28.05 -8.95
C ALA A 52 -5.72 27.36 -7.91
N ASP A 53 -6.19 27.18 -6.68
CA ASP A 53 -5.47 26.48 -5.62
C ASP A 53 -5.29 24.97 -5.90
N TYR A 54 -6.08 24.40 -6.81
CA TYR A 54 -6.01 23.00 -7.23
C TYR A 54 -5.24 22.79 -8.54
N THR A 55 -4.55 23.80 -9.05
CA THR A 55 -3.77 23.72 -10.30
C THR A 55 -2.88 22.48 -10.36
N TYR A 56 -2.13 22.21 -9.29
CA TYR A 56 -1.25 21.05 -9.20
C TYR A 56 -2.00 19.70 -9.27
N LEU A 57 -3.16 19.61 -8.64
CA LEU A 57 -4.02 18.42 -8.71
C LEU A 57 -4.42 18.13 -10.16
N PHE A 58 -4.89 19.14 -10.89
CA PHE A 58 -5.34 18.97 -12.27
C PHE A 58 -4.19 18.71 -13.26
N GLU A 59 -3.02 19.32 -13.04
CA GLU A 59 -1.81 18.98 -13.81
C GLU A 59 -1.41 17.51 -13.64
N ASN A 60 -1.44 17.00 -12.41
CA ASN A 60 -1.14 15.61 -12.16
C ASN A 60 -2.21 14.68 -12.75
N LEU A 61 -3.48 15.04 -12.65
CA LEU A 61 -4.57 14.31 -13.26
C LEU A 61 -4.39 14.14 -14.77
N GLN A 62 -3.98 15.19 -15.48
CA GLN A 62 -3.67 15.08 -16.91
C GLN A 62 -2.47 14.17 -17.18
N LYS A 63 -1.40 14.30 -16.40
CA LYS A 63 -0.21 13.43 -16.53
C LYS A 63 -0.55 11.97 -16.23
N ASP A 64 -1.35 11.71 -15.21
CA ASP A 64 -1.71 10.35 -14.79
C ASP A 64 -2.69 9.69 -15.77
N SER A 65 -3.52 10.49 -16.45
CA SER A 65 -4.45 9.97 -17.46
C SER A 65 -3.76 9.22 -18.59
N THR A 66 -2.49 9.52 -18.88
CA THR A 66 -1.70 8.82 -19.91
C THR A 66 -1.37 7.37 -19.52
N HIS A 67 -1.51 7.03 -18.24
CA HIS A 67 -1.25 5.71 -17.68
C HIS A 67 -2.52 4.92 -17.34
N LEU A 68 -3.69 5.43 -17.71
CA LEU A 68 -4.96 4.73 -17.50
C LEU A 68 -5.17 3.63 -18.55
N LEU A 69 -5.64 2.48 -18.10
CA LEU A 69 -5.94 1.31 -18.94
C LEU A 69 -7.34 1.36 -19.59
N GLY A 70 -8.08 2.45 -19.36
CA GLY A 70 -9.50 2.55 -19.69
C GLY A 70 -10.38 1.82 -18.65
N ALA A 71 -11.70 2.09 -18.71
CA ALA A 71 -12.63 1.68 -17.64
C ALA A 71 -12.59 0.17 -17.32
N LEU A 72 -12.62 -0.68 -18.35
CA LEU A 72 -12.58 -2.14 -18.18
C LEU A 72 -11.23 -2.61 -17.60
N GLY A 73 -10.12 -2.05 -18.10
CA GLY A 73 -8.77 -2.39 -17.61
C GLY A 73 -8.61 -2.02 -16.15
N GLU A 74 -9.05 -0.82 -15.75
CA GLU A 74 -9.01 -0.38 -14.35
C GLU A 74 -9.87 -1.27 -13.45
N GLU A 75 -11.09 -1.63 -13.90
CA GLU A 75 -11.96 -2.52 -13.13
C GLU A 75 -11.34 -3.91 -12.92
N ILE A 76 -10.74 -4.49 -13.96
CA ILE A 76 -10.07 -5.79 -13.88
C ILE A 76 -8.88 -5.71 -12.93
N CYS A 77 -8.00 -4.71 -13.08
CA CYS A 77 -6.85 -4.53 -12.20
C CYS A 77 -7.27 -4.32 -10.75
N ALA A 78 -8.30 -3.51 -10.48
CA ALA A 78 -8.80 -3.29 -9.13
C ALA A 78 -9.31 -4.58 -8.48
N LYS A 79 -10.08 -5.39 -9.21
CA LYS A 79 -10.59 -6.68 -8.72
C LYS A 79 -9.47 -7.69 -8.47
N LEU A 80 -8.53 -7.82 -9.40
CA LEU A 80 -7.41 -8.76 -9.26
C LEU A 80 -6.45 -8.37 -8.14
N ARG A 81 -6.28 -7.08 -7.87
CA ARG A 81 -5.44 -6.60 -6.77
C ARG A 81 -5.93 -7.09 -5.41
N LEU A 82 -7.23 -7.30 -5.23
CA LEU A 82 -7.78 -7.81 -3.95
C LEU A 82 -7.26 -9.23 -3.63
N SER A 83 -7.14 -10.09 -4.64
CA SER A 83 -6.58 -11.44 -4.49
C SER A 83 -5.07 -11.51 -4.80
N GLY A 84 -4.51 -10.46 -5.37
CA GLY A 84 -3.10 -10.27 -5.67
C GLY A 84 -2.34 -9.55 -4.54
N GLY A 85 -1.77 -8.39 -4.83
CA GLY A 85 -0.90 -7.66 -3.93
C GLY A 85 -1.50 -7.37 -2.55
N SER A 86 -2.81 -7.05 -2.48
CA SER A 86 -3.48 -6.82 -1.20
C SER A 86 -3.49 -8.08 -0.34
N ALA A 87 -3.89 -9.23 -0.90
CA ALA A 87 -3.92 -10.49 -0.15
C ALA A 87 -2.52 -10.94 0.32
N TRP A 88 -1.49 -10.73 -0.50
CA TRP A 88 -0.11 -11.02 -0.11
C TRP A 88 0.42 -10.07 0.97
N SER A 89 0.04 -8.80 0.94
CA SER A 89 0.32 -7.84 2.01
C SER A 89 -0.38 -8.23 3.32
N ASP A 90 -1.64 -8.63 3.24
CA ASP A 90 -2.40 -9.08 4.41
C ASP A 90 -1.78 -10.35 5.01
N LEU A 91 -1.33 -11.30 4.18
CA LEU A 91 -0.61 -12.48 4.63
C LEU A 91 0.67 -12.11 5.38
N GLN A 92 1.48 -11.19 4.87
CA GLN A 92 2.67 -10.72 5.55
C GLN A 92 2.33 -10.06 6.90
N GLY A 93 1.31 -9.21 6.93
CA GLY A 93 0.82 -8.60 8.16
C GLY A 93 0.33 -9.63 9.18
N TYR A 94 -0.40 -10.65 8.74
CA TYR A 94 -0.86 -11.75 9.60
C TYR A 94 0.32 -12.54 10.16
N LEU A 95 1.26 -12.96 9.32
CA LEU A 95 2.44 -13.72 9.75
C LEU A 95 3.27 -12.96 10.77
N THR A 96 3.55 -11.68 10.52
CA THR A 96 4.35 -10.84 11.45
C THR A 96 3.63 -10.57 12.76
N SER A 97 2.30 -10.45 12.75
CA SER A 97 1.52 -10.22 13.97
C SER A 97 1.32 -11.47 14.82
N THR A 98 1.43 -12.65 14.23
CA THR A 98 1.14 -13.92 14.89
C THR A 98 2.38 -14.78 15.17
N VAL A 99 3.54 -14.47 14.57
CA VAL A 99 4.77 -15.23 14.81
C VAL A 99 5.12 -15.25 16.29
N PRO A 100 5.30 -16.44 16.90
CA PRO A 100 5.71 -16.53 18.30
C PRO A 100 7.19 -16.19 18.44
N VAL A 101 7.51 -15.34 19.41
CA VAL A 101 8.87 -14.93 19.77
C VAL A 101 9.23 -15.59 21.10
N ALA A 102 10.26 -16.42 21.12
CA ALA A 102 10.79 -16.98 22.36
C ALA A 102 11.63 -15.93 23.10
N TYR A 103 11.29 -15.63 24.35
CA TYR A 103 11.99 -14.64 25.16
C TYR A 103 11.87 -14.98 26.65
N ASN A 104 13.00 -14.97 27.39
CA ASN A 104 13.07 -15.22 28.83
C ASN A 104 12.34 -16.49 29.28
N GLY A 105 12.49 -17.60 28.52
CA GLY A 105 11.86 -18.90 28.83
C GLY A 105 10.37 -18.97 28.55
N GLY A 106 9.76 -17.93 28.01
CA GLY A 106 8.36 -17.83 27.60
C GLY A 106 8.18 -17.57 26.11
N THR A 107 6.95 -17.26 25.73
CA THR A 107 6.59 -16.86 24.37
C THR A 107 5.83 -15.55 24.40
N THR A 108 6.20 -14.65 23.52
CA THR A 108 5.57 -13.34 23.33
C THR A 108 5.33 -13.08 21.84
N ASN A 109 4.95 -11.86 21.46
CA ASN A 109 4.75 -11.41 20.09
C ASN A 109 5.79 -10.35 19.66
N LEU A 110 5.87 -10.10 18.37
CA LEU A 110 6.84 -9.21 17.77
C LEU A 110 6.71 -7.75 18.29
N SER A 111 5.49 -7.27 18.48
CA SER A 111 5.25 -5.90 18.98
C SER A 111 5.79 -5.70 20.39
N SER A 112 5.57 -6.70 21.26
CA SER A 112 6.09 -6.66 22.63
C SER A 112 7.61 -6.68 22.67
N ILE A 113 8.25 -7.52 21.86
CA ILE A 113 9.72 -7.59 21.77
C ILE A 113 10.31 -6.27 21.25
N ARG A 114 9.72 -5.69 20.21
CA ARG A 114 10.19 -4.41 19.65
C ARG A 114 10.09 -3.25 20.62
N ASN A 115 9.11 -3.27 21.51
CA ASN A 115 9.01 -2.25 22.56
C ASN A 115 10.19 -2.31 23.54
N LEU A 116 10.82 -3.47 23.74
CA LEU A 116 12.02 -3.62 24.57
C LEU A 116 13.27 -2.97 23.95
N ALA A 117 13.25 -2.55 22.70
CA ALA A 117 14.32 -1.75 22.10
C ALA A 117 14.51 -0.39 22.80
N TYR A 118 13.51 0.06 23.54
CA TYR A 118 13.54 1.31 24.32
C TYR A 118 13.82 1.10 25.80
N ASP A 119 14.13 -0.11 26.23
CA ASP A 119 14.48 -0.41 27.62
C ASP A 119 15.77 0.32 28.04
N SER A 120 15.85 0.74 29.29
CA SER A 120 17.03 1.41 29.84
C SER A 120 18.24 0.47 29.93
N ASP A 121 18.01 -0.83 30.14
CA ASP A 121 19.05 -1.86 30.21
C ASP A 121 19.52 -2.28 28.81
N ALA A 122 20.80 -2.11 28.55
CA ALA A 122 21.42 -2.49 27.27
C ALA A 122 21.36 -4.00 26.99
N GLN A 123 21.41 -4.83 28.04
CA GLN A 123 21.31 -6.29 27.88
C GLN A 123 19.90 -6.69 27.47
N VAL A 124 18.86 -6.11 28.06
CA VAL A 124 17.46 -6.32 27.67
C VAL A 124 17.24 -5.96 26.21
N ARG A 125 17.75 -4.81 25.75
CA ARG A 125 17.67 -4.40 24.34
C ARG A 125 18.34 -5.40 23.41
N LYS A 126 19.51 -5.90 23.78
CA LYS A 126 20.27 -6.87 23.00
C LYS A 126 19.53 -8.22 22.91
N ASP A 127 19.08 -8.75 24.04
CA ASP A 127 18.38 -10.03 24.09
C ASP A 127 17.05 -9.98 23.31
N ALA A 128 16.36 -8.83 23.39
CA ALA A 128 15.14 -8.60 22.61
C ALA A 128 15.43 -8.57 21.09
N TYR A 129 16.49 -7.92 20.66
CA TYR A 129 16.94 -7.90 19.27
C TYR A 129 17.26 -9.31 18.76
N GLU A 130 18.03 -10.09 19.53
CA GLU A 130 18.39 -11.46 19.15
C GLU A 130 17.15 -12.36 19.05
N ALA A 131 16.18 -12.21 19.96
CA ALA A 131 14.91 -12.91 19.91
C ALA A 131 14.06 -12.52 18.72
N GLU A 132 14.03 -11.22 18.37
CA GLU A 132 13.35 -10.72 17.17
C GLU A 132 13.93 -11.35 15.92
N ILE A 133 15.26 -11.28 15.73
CA ILE A 133 15.92 -11.84 14.55
C ILE A 133 15.66 -13.35 14.42
N ALA A 134 15.76 -14.10 15.53
CA ALA A 134 15.53 -15.55 15.52
C ALA A 134 14.09 -15.94 15.12
N CYS A 135 13.09 -15.13 15.44
CA CYS A 135 11.71 -15.46 15.08
C CYS A 135 11.43 -15.41 13.56
N TYR A 136 12.18 -14.60 12.81
CA TYR A 136 11.98 -14.46 11.37
C TYR A 136 12.27 -15.72 10.57
N ASP A 137 13.11 -16.61 11.08
CA ASP A 137 13.36 -17.91 10.43
C ASP A 137 12.08 -18.73 10.21
N ARG A 138 11.05 -18.51 11.02
CA ARG A 138 9.77 -19.22 10.92
C ARG A 138 8.87 -18.72 9.79
N ILE A 139 9.05 -17.48 9.35
CA ILE A 139 8.16 -16.82 8.39
C ILE A 139 8.87 -16.35 7.13
N LYS A 140 10.21 -16.39 7.08
CA LYS A 140 11.01 -15.81 6.00
C LYS A 140 10.62 -16.32 4.62
N ASP A 141 10.40 -17.62 4.46
CA ASP A 141 10.07 -18.19 3.15
C ASP A 141 8.69 -17.74 2.67
N SER A 142 7.68 -17.78 3.55
CA SER A 142 6.33 -17.29 3.23
C SER A 142 6.32 -15.79 2.91
N VAL A 143 7.09 -14.99 3.66
CA VAL A 143 7.21 -13.55 3.42
C VAL A 143 7.98 -13.28 2.12
N ALA A 144 8.99 -14.10 1.78
CA ALA A 144 9.70 -13.99 0.50
C ALA A 144 8.76 -14.26 -0.69
N PHE A 145 7.90 -15.27 -0.61
CA PHE A 145 6.87 -15.53 -1.62
C PHE A 145 5.89 -14.36 -1.76
N ALA A 146 5.41 -13.83 -0.64
CA ALA A 146 4.53 -12.66 -0.63
C ALA A 146 5.18 -11.45 -1.30
N LEU A 147 6.43 -11.13 -0.93
CA LEU A 147 7.20 -10.03 -1.50
C LEU A 147 7.40 -10.19 -3.02
N ASN A 148 7.78 -11.39 -3.45
CA ASN A 148 8.00 -11.68 -4.87
C ASN A 148 6.71 -11.52 -5.68
N SER A 149 5.57 -11.97 -5.14
CA SER A 149 4.26 -11.84 -5.77
C SER A 149 3.83 -10.37 -5.90
N ILE A 150 4.01 -9.56 -4.84
CA ILE A 150 3.72 -8.12 -4.86
C ILE A 150 4.61 -7.39 -5.87
N LYS A 151 5.91 -7.74 -5.92
CA LYS A 151 6.84 -7.14 -6.89
C LYS A 151 6.49 -7.51 -8.33
N LEU A 152 6.09 -8.75 -8.58
CA LEU A 152 5.68 -9.19 -9.91
C LEU A 152 4.40 -8.46 -10.36
N GLU A 153 3.42 -8.33 -9.49
CA GLU A 153 2.22 -7.52 -9.77
C GLU A 153 2.58 -6.07 -10.10
N THR A 154 3.45 -5.45 -9.29
CA THR A 154 3.89 -4.06 -9.51
C THR A 154 4.60 -3.89 -10.86
N ILE A 155 5.49 -4.83 -11.21
CA ILE A 155 6.19 -4.81 -12.51
C ILE A 155 5.19 -4.94 -13.67
N SER A 156 4.27 -5.90 -13.56
CA SER A 156 3.25 -6.13 -14.59
C SER A 156 2.31 -4.94 -14.76
N ASP A 157 1.85 -4.35 -13.66
CA ASP A 157 1.00 -3.16 -13.68
C ASP A 157 1.74 -1.95 -14.29
N CYS A 158 3.01 -1.75 -13.96
CA CYS A 158 3.82 -0.70 -14.59
C CYS A 158 3.98 -0.91 -16.10
N GLN A 159 4.22 -2.13 -16.54
CA GLN A 159 4.32 -2.45 -17.98
C GLN A 159 3.01 -2.21 -18.72
N LEU A 160 1.88 -2.66 -18.16
CA LEU A 160 0.56 -2.45 -18.74
C LEU A 160 0.21 -0.96 -18.86
N ARG A 161 0.61 -0.16 -17.89
CA ARG A 161 0.36 1.30 -17.82
C ARG A 161 1.36 2.14 -18.60
N GLY A 162 2.37 1.52 -19.21
CA GLY A 162 3.39 2.23 -20.02
C GLY A 162 4.41 3.00 -19.19
N TYR A 163 4.64 2.67 -17.92
CA TYR A 163 5.78 3.18 -17.17
C TYR A 163 7.07 2.48 -17.62
N ALA A 164 8.15 3.21 -17.75
CA ALA A 164 9.46 2.64 -18.09
C ALA A 164 10.00 1.73 -16.97
N SER A 165 9.64 2.02 -15.71
CA SER A 165 10.04 1.21 -14.56
C SER A 165 9.12 1.42 -13.35
N PRO A 166 9.13 0.49 -12.36
CA PRO A 166 8.50 0.74 -11.07
C PRO A 166 9.06 1.96 -10.31
N LEU A 167 10.34 2.28 -10.52
CA LEU A 167 10.96 3.47 -9.94
C LEU A 167 10.34 4.75 -10.50
N GLU A 168 10.20 4.86 -11.82
CA GLU A 168 9.54 6.00 -12.46
C GLU A 168 8.14 6.24 -11.87
N ARG A 169 7.33 5.18 -11.78
CA ARG A 169 6.01 5.26 -11.14
C ARG A 169 6.10 5.75 -9.70
N THR A 170 7.04 5.21 -8.91
CA THR A 170 7.21 5.61 -7.50
C THR A 170 7.60 7.08 -7.39
N LEU A 171 8.56 7.54 -8.18
CA LEU A 171 9.01 8.93 -8.19
C LEU A 171 7.85 9.87 -8.56
N LYS A 172 7.08 9.52 -9.60
CA LYS A 172 5.91 10.28 -10.03
C LYS A 172 4.86 10.40 -8.93
N HIS A 173 4.49 9.29 -8.28
CA HIS A 173 3.51 9.30 -7.17
C HIS A 173 4.03 9.96 -5.89
N SER A 174 5.33 10.13 -5.75
CA SER A 174 5.96 10.82 -4.62
C SER A 174 6.36 12.26 -4.93
N ASP A 175 6.00 12.76 -6.12
CA ASP A 175 6.38 14.09 -6.62
C ASP A 175 7.90 14.35 -6.58
N MET A 176 8.68 13.29 -6.79
CA MET A 176 10.13 13.34 -6.79
C MET A 176 10.68 13.31 -8.21
N LYS A 177 11.79 13.99 -8.43
CA LYS A 177 12.56 13.91 -9.69
C LYS A 177 13.66 12.86 -9.55
N GLN A 178 13.95 12.16 -10.63
CA GLN A 178 15.16 11.36 -10.73
C GLN A 178 16.32 12.33 -10.98
N GLU A 179 17.34 12.31 -10.11
CA GLU A 179 18.58 13.04 -10.32
C GLU A 179 19.46 12.37 -11.37
#